data_663d0086cfbb15931b147189ec91d8c8
#
_entry.id   663d0086cfbb15931b147189ec91d8c8
#
_cell.length_a   1.000
_cell.length_b   1.000
_cell.length_c   1.000
_cell.angle_alpha   90.00
_cell.angle_beta   90.00
_cell.angle_gamma   90.00
#
_symmetry.space_group_name_H-M   'P 1'
#
loop_
_entity.id
_entity.type
_entity.pdbx_description
1 polymer ?
#
loop_
_entity_poly.entity_id
_entity_poly.type
_entity_poly.pdbx_seq_one_letter_code
_entity_poly.pdbx_strand_id
1 'polypeptide(L)'
;MATPIFIDCCAGPELAWVRTLYESHHDQESLLRCSACRAFWFHRFNEYPDWTGGGGDLTTWYTRLTTEEGERLRDAADPFAEDLSFLRTRPAWMDDARGSRRVDGAPDHPHG
;
A
#
# COMPACT_ATOMS: atom_id res chain seq x y z
N MET A 1 12.21 -4.84 -5.31
CA MET A 1 11.60 -4.70 -3.97
C MET A 1 11.37 -6.09 -3.38
N ALA A 2 11.87 -6.34 -2.19
CA ALA A 2 11.65 -7.62 -1.55
C ALA A 2 10.21 -7.68 -1.00
N THR A 3 9.54 -8.81 -1.23
CA THR A 3 8.19 -9.00 -0.69
C THR A 3 8.29 -9.22 0.82
N PRO A 4 7.53 -8.45 1.64
CA PRO A 4 7.53 -8.64 3.08
C PRO A 4 7.04 -10.05 3.48
N ILE A 5 7.58 -10.57 4.56
CA ILE A 5 7.29 -11.94 5.00
C ILE A 5 5.85 -12.11 5.48
N PHE A 6 5.16 -11.03 5.84
CA PHE A 6 3.77 -11.09 6.30
C PHE A 6 2.76 -11.13 5.16
N ILE A 7 3.18 -10.99 3.90
CA ILE A 7 2.26 -11.08 2.78
C ILE A 7 1.81 -12.53 2.63
N ASP A 8 0.51 -12.74 2.71
CA ASP A 8 -0.09 -14.06 2.91
C ASP A 8 -1.13 -14.45 1.85
N CYS A 9 -1.08 -13.84 0.68
CA CYS A 9 -2.05 -14.16 -0.39
C CYS A 9 -1.84 -15.55 -0.98
N CYS A 10 -0.66 -16.13 -0.81
CA CYS A 10 -0.36 -17.49 -1.24
C CYS A 10 0.91 -17.99 -0.54
N ALA A 11 1.31 -19.24 -0.83
CA ALA A 11 2.45 -19.87 -0.15
C ALA A 11 3.80 -19.21 -0.48
N GLY A 12 3.95 -18.66 -1.68
CA GLY A 12 5.20 -18.01 -2.09
C GLY A 12 4.94 -16.68 -2.78
N PRO A 13 4.45 -15.67 -2.03
CA PRO A 13 4.06 -14.41 -2.68
C PRO A 13 5.26 -13.63 -3.19
N GLU A 14 5.08 -13.03 -4.36
CA GLU A 14 6.05 -12.14 -4.98
C GLU A 14 5.33 -10.91 -5.50
N LEU A 15 5.37 -9.81 -4.76
CA LEU A 15 4.69 -8.58 -5.14
C LEU A 15 5.50 -7.83 -6.19
N ALA A 16 4.83 -7.41 -7.25
CA ALA A 16 5.41 -6.61 -8.31
C ALA A 16 4.61 -5.32 -8.46
N TRP A 17 5.30 -4.24 -8.76
CA TRP A 17 4.67 -2.94 -8.99
C TRP A 17 3.88 -2.97 -10.30
N VAL A 18 2.62 -2.47 -10.24
CA VAL A 18 1.76 -2.35 -11.42
C VAL A 18 1.72 -0.90 -11.88
N ARG A 19 1.33 0.01 -11.00
CA ARG A 19 1.33 1.44 -11.32
C ARG A 19 1.32 2.27 -10.02
N THR A 20 1.76 3.51 -10.14
CA THR A 20 1.62 4.50 -9.07
C THR A 20 0.20 5.07 -9.14
N LEU A 21 -0.48 5.10 -7.98
CA LEU A 21 -1.83 5.65 -7.87
C LEU A 21 -1.79 7.12 -7.45
N TYR A 22 -0.86 7.48 -6.59
CA TYR A 22 -0.66 8.84 -6.09
C TYR A 22 0.79 9.00 -5.63
N GLU A 23 1.34 10.18 -5.82
CA GLU A 23 2.69 10.48 -5.36
C GLU A 23 2.79 11.94 -4.96
N SER A 24 3.42 12.19 -3.81
CA SER A 24 3.76 13.52 -3.33
C SER A 24 5.16 13.49 -2.73
N HIS A 25 5.59 14.58 -2.08
CA HIS A 25 6.92 14.65 -1.49
C HIS A 25 7.20 13.56 -0.46
N HIS A 26 6.18 13.21 0.34
CA HIS A 26 6.36 12.31 1.48
C HIS A 26 5.42 11.12 1.46
N ASP A 27 4.58 10.99 0.43
CA ASP A 27 3.59 9.94 0.32
C ASP A 27 3.59 9.32 -1.06
N GLN A 28 3.36 8.01 -1.10
CA GLN A 28 3.17 7.31 -2.36
C GLN A 28 2.15 6.20 -2.17
N GLU A 29 1.23 6.10 -3.12
CA GLU A 29 0.27 5.00 -3.18
C GLU A 29 0.49 4.25 -4.48
N SER A 30 0.52 2.94 -4.42
CA SER A 30 0.82 2.09 -5.56
C SER A 30 -0.09 0.88 -5.61
N LEU A 31 -0.35 0.41 -6.81
CA LEU A 31 -1.00 -0.86 -7.04
C LEU A 31 0.07 -1.91 -7.28
N LEU A 32 0.03 -2.96 -6.47
CA LEU A 32 0.93 -4.10 -6.60
C LEU A 32 0.13 -5.34 -6.98
N ARG A 33 0.80 -6.31 -7.57
CA ARG A 33 0.20 -7.59 -7.90
C ARG A 33 1.17 -8.70 -7.58
N CYS A 34 0.67 -9.76 -6.92
CA CYS A 34 1.47 -10.95 -6.70
C CYS A 34 1.63 -11.72 -8.00
N SER A 35 2.88 -11.94 -8.43
CA SER A 35 3.14 -12.68 -9.66
C SER A 35 2.87 -14.19 -9.50
N ALA A 36 2.87 -14.68 -8.26
CA ALA A 36 2.63 -16.10 -7.98
C ALA A 36 1.14 -16.47 -8.02
N CYS A 37 0.27 -15.68 -7.36
CA CYS A 37 -1.15 -15.98 -7.27
C CYS A 37 -2.05 -14.95 -7.96
N ARG A 38 -1.47 -13.85 -8.44
CA ARG A 38 -2.14 -12.77 -9.17
C ARG A 38 -3.07 -11.92 -8.30
N ALA A 39 -3.00 -12.01 -6.98
CA ALA A 39 -3.75 -11.15 -6.07
C ALA A 39 -3.25 -9.71 -6.17
N PHE A 40 -4.18 -8.76 -6.14
CA PHE A 40 -3.83 -7.35 -6.11
C PHE A 40 -3.67 -6.86 -4.68
N TRP A 41 -2.76 -5.89 -4.49
CA TRP A 41 -2.49 -5.28 -3.21
C TRP A 41 -2.40 -3.77 -3.37
N PHE A 42 -2.97 -3.04 -2.42
CA PHE A 42 -2.77 -1.61 -2.28
C PHE A 42 -1.56 -1.39 -1.36
N HIS A 43 -0.64 -0.56 -1.80
CA HIS A 43 0.54 -0.23 -1.02
C HIS A 43 0.57 1.28 -0.84
N ARG A 44 0.73 1.72 0.39
CA ARG A 44 0.94 3.12 0.72
C ARG A 44 2.19 3.24 1.55
N PHE A 45 3.00 4.24 1.24
CA PHE A 45 4.08 4.57 2.13
C PHE A 45 4.03 6.06 2.46
N ASN A 46 4.44 6.39 3.69
CA ASN A 46 4.51 7.76 4.18
C ASN A 46 5.84 7.94 4.89
N GLU A 47 6.55 9.00 4.52
CA GLU A 47 7.81 9.35 5.14
C GLU A 47 7.61 10.63 5.95
N TYR A 48 7.84 10.55 7.26
CA TYR A 48 7.78 11.69 8.14
C TYR A 48 9.19 12.18 8.40
N PRO A 49 9.57 13.36 7.86
CA PRO A 49 10.92 13.89 8.12
C PRO A 49 11.12 14.18 9.60
N ASP A 50 12.26 13.76 10.13
CA ASP A 50 12.62 14.02 11.51
C ASP A 50 13.50 15.26 11.58
N TRP A 51 12.93 16.36 12.05
CA TRP A 51 13.61 17.65 12.13
C TRP A 51 14.66 17.69 13.23
N THR A 52 14.75 16.66 14.07
CA THR A 52 15.74 16.61 15.17
C THR A 52 17.02 15.89 14.76
N GLY A 53 17.14 15.49 13.48
CA GLY A 53 18.38 14.95 12.94
C GLY A 53 18.52 13.45 13.02
N GLY A 54 17.47 12.73 13.39
CA GLY A 54 17.50 11.27 13.49
C GLY A 54 17.11 10.52 12.23
N GLY A 55 16.89 11.21 11.11
CA GLY A 55 16.36 10.60 9.90
C GLY A 55 14.84 10.56 9.90
N GLY A 56 14.24 10.12 8.83
CA GLY A 56 12.79 10.07 8.69
C GLY A 56 12.18 8.78 9.22
N ASP A 57 10.95 8.86 9.69
CA ASP A 57 10.16 7.67 10.00
C ASP A 57 9.41 7.25 8.75
N LEU A 58 9.61 6.00 8.34
CA LEU A 58 8.95 5.42 7.19
C LEU A 58 7.88 4.44 7.67
N THR A 59 6.63 4.68 7.27
CA THR A 59 5.52 3.79 7.56
C THR A 59 4.92 3.31 6.25
N THR A 60 4.67 2.00 6.16
CA THR A 60 4.06 1.40 4.98
C THR A 60 2.81 0.62 5.38
N TRP A 61 1.84 0.59 4.46
CA TRP A 61 0.61 -0.19 4.60
C TRP A 61 0.45 -1.07 3.38
N TYR A 62 0.00 -2.30 3.62
CA TYR A 62 -0.31 -3.27 2.57
C TYR A 62 -1.74 -3.75 2.81
N THR A 63 -2.62 -3.50 1.85
CA THR A 63 -4.03 -3.91 1.95
C THR A 63 -4.38 -4.78 0.76
N ARG A 64 -4.93 -5.97 1.03
CA ARG A 64 -5.35 -6.86 -0.03
C ARG A 64 -6.61 -6.32 -0.70
N LEU A 65 -6.60 -6.32 -2.02
CA LEU A 65 -7.72 -5.88 -2.84
C LEU A 65 -8.44 -7.09 -3.44
N THR A 66 -9.72 -6.91 -3.77
CA THR A 66 -10.40 -7.88 -4.61
C THR A 66 -9.89 -7.76 -6.03
N THR A 67 -10.13 -8.80 -6.85
CA THR A 67 -9.75 -8.76 -8.25
C THR A 67 -10.41 -7.58 -8.97
N GLU A 68 -11.68 -7.33 -8.70
CA GLU A 68 -12.42 -6.21 -9.32
C GLU A 68 -11.82 -4.85 -8.94
N GLU A 69 -11.48 -4.67 -7.66
CA GLU A 69 -10.85 -3.44 -7.19
C GLU A 69 -9.50 -3.21 -7.86
N GLY A 70 -8.69 -4.26 -7.92
CA GLY A 70 -7.38 -4.18 -8.56
C GLY A 70 -7.47 -3.88 -10.04
N GLU A 71 -8.39 -4.52 -10.75
CA GLU A 71 -8.58 -4.27 -12.19
C GLU A 71 -9.08 -2.85 -12.45
N ARG A 72 -9.99 -2.36 -11.60
CA ARG A 72 -10.49 -0.99 -11.72
C ARG A 72 -9.36 0.02 -11.56
N LEU A 73 -8.48 -0.17 -10.58
CA LEU A 73 -7.34 0.72 -10.37
C LEU A 73 -6.30 0.59 -11.46
N ARG A 74 -6.05 -0.62 -11.95
CA ARG A 74 -5.12 -0.85 -13.04
C ARG A 74 -5.55 -0.12 -14.31
N ASP A 75 -6.86 -0.14 -14.59
CA ASP A 75 -7.42 0.36 -15.86
C ASP A 75 -7.94 1.80 -15.77
N ALA A 76 -7.97 2.39 -14.58
CA ALA A 76 -8.50 3.74 -14.39
C ALA A 76 -7.70 4.78 -15.18
N ALA A 77 -8.40 5.68 -15.85
CA ALA A 77 -7.76 6.80 -16.55
C ALA A 77 -7.12 7.77 -15.56
N ASP A 78 -7.79 7.98 -14.42
CA ASP A 78 -7.28 8.81 -13.32
C ASP A 78 -7.45 8.04 -12.01
N PRO A 79 -6.45 7.28 -11.60
CA PRO A 79 -6.57 6.47 -10.38
C PRO A 79 -6.73 7.29 -9.11
N PHE A 80 -6.25 8.54 -9.10
CA PHE A 80 -6.41 9.43 -7.95
C PHE A 80 -7.89 9.77 -7.71
N ALA A 81 -8.71 9.78 -8.76
CA ALA A 81 -10.13 10.08 -8.66
C ALA A 81 -10.99 8.89 -8.24
N GLU A 82 -10.41 7.68 -8.14
CA GLU A 82 -11.14 6.49 -7.73
C GLU A 82 -11.48 6.53 -6.24
N ASP A 83 -12.64 5.98 -5.89
CA ASP A 83 -13.07 5.91 -4.49
C ASP A 83 -12.33 4.78 -3.77
N LEU A 84 -11.47 5.16 -2.84
CA LEU A 84 -10.70 4.24 -2.03
C LEU A 84 -11.13 4.27 -0.55
N SER A 85 -12.32 4.78 -0.28
CA SER A 85 -12.81 4.92 1.10
C SER A 85 -12.90 3.59 1.84
N PHE A 86 -13.05 2.47 1.13
CA PHE A 86 -13.07 1.15 1.76
C PHE A 86 -11.77 0.82 2.48
N LEU A 87 -10.66 1.45 2.12
CA LEU A 87 -9.37 1.22 2.78
C LEU A 87 -9.38 1.66 4.24
N ARG A 88 -10.28 2.57 4.62
CA ARG A 88 -10.32 3.11 5.98
C ARG A 88 -10.75 2.11 7.03
N THR A 89 -11.44 1.05 6.63
CA THR A 89 -11.96 0.05 7.56
C THR A 89 -11.47 -1.37 7.27
N ARG A 90 -10.81 -1.57 6.15
CA ARG A 90 -10.35 -2.90 5.75
C ARG A 90 -9.10 -3.28 6.53
N PRO A 91 -8.98 -4.54 7.01
CA PRO A 91 -7.76 -4.99 7.66
C PRO A 91 -6.55 -4.84 6.73
N ALA A 92 -5.44 -4.38 7.28
CA ALA A 92 -4.22 -4.12 6.54
C ALA A 92 -3.00 -4.52 7.38
N TRP A 93 -1.87 -4.71 6.72
CA TRP A 93 -0.58 -4.83 7.38
C TRP A 93 0.07 -3.45 7.41
N MET A 94 0.58 -3.07 8.57
CA MET A 94 1.33 -1.83 8.75
C MET A 94 2.73 -2.18 9.22
N ASP A 95 3.73 -1.56 8.59
CA ASP A 95 5.13 -1.78 8.92
C ASP A 95 5.80 -0.43 9.16
N ASP A 96 6.46 -0.30 10.29
CA ASP A 96 7.20 0.91 10.65
C ASP A 96 8.46 0.51 11.45
N ALA A 97 9.13 1.51 12.06
CA ALA A 97 10.34 1.26 12.83
C ALA A 97 10.15 0.32 14.00
N ARG A 98 8.91 0.10 14.45
CA ARG A 98 8.58 -0.79 15.57
C ARG A 98 8.25 -2.20 15.10
N GLY A 99 8.19 -2.44 13.79
CA GLY A 99 7.88 -3.73 13.22
C GLY A 99 6.55 -3.77 12.48
N SER A 100 6.12 -4.96 12.13
CA SER A 100 4.91 -5.20 11.35
C SER A 100 3.77 -5.65 12.24
N ARG A 101 2.54 -5.18 11.95
CA ARG A 101 1.35 -5.56 12.71
C ARG A 101 0.10 -5.39 11.88
N ARG A 102 -0.96 -6.12 12.26
CA ARG A 102 -2.28 -5.94 11.64
C ARG A 102 -2.95 -4.71 12.23
N VAL A 103 -3.57 -3.92 11.36
CA VAL A 103 -4.34 -2.74 11.74
C VAL A 103 -5.65 -2.73 10.96
N ASP A 104 -6.63 -2.00 11.45
CA ASP A 104 -7.87 -1.76 10.73
C ASP A 104 -7.78 -0.41 10.05
N GLY A 105 -7.70 -0.47 8.72
CA GLY A 105 -7.68 0.72 7.91
C GLY A 105 -6.28 1.18 7.54
N ALA A 106 -6.16 1.60 6.29
CA ALA A 106 -5.00 2.30 5.76
C ALA A 106 -5.48 3.63 5.20
N PRO A 107 -4.68 4.68 5.28
CA PRO A 107 -5.07 5.94 4.64
C PRO A 107 -5.25 5.76 3.14
N ASP A 108 -6.29 6.37 2.58
CA ASP A 108 -6.58 6.28 1.16
C ASP A 108 -5.83 7.33 0.34
N HIS A 109 -5.71 8.53 0.85
CA HIS A 109 -4.91 9.59 0.23
C HIS A 109 -4.28 10.42 1.34
N PRO A 110 -3.13 11.05 1.08
CA PRO A 110 -2.52 11.89 2.08
C PRO A 110 -3.44 13.06 2.42
N HIS A 111 -3.59 13.30 3.70
CA HIS A 111 -4.42 14.37 4.19
C HIS A 111 -3.55 15.57 4.57
N GLY A 112 -3.78 16.62 3.92
CA GLY A 112 -3.10 17.86 4.20
C GLY A 112 -2.05 18.23 3.25
#